data_ca1df7e94d8be91f25d37a15f3f9c7fd
#
_entry.id   ca1df7e94d8be91f25d37a15f3f9c7fd
#
_cell.length_a   1.000
_cell.length_b   1.000
_cell.length_c   1.000
_cell.angle_alpha   90.00
_cell.angle_beta   90.00
_cell.angle_gamma   90.00
#
_symmetry.space_group_name_H-M   'P 1'
#
loop_
_entity.id
_entity.type
_entity.pdbx_description
1 polymer ?
#
loop_
_entity_poly.entity_id
_entity_poly.type
_entity_poly.pdbx_seq_one_letter_code
_entity_poly.pdbx_strand_id
1 'polypeptide(L)'
;MKKLLIIMVALAVAFSAGAWSRNVDKGVLLLASKSLTSKAQRTLTNYIGEDYTKPAGHLAWHRKNGRHLETEGWHTLHLDKNLQPSAQDENDALVQIEKALEIVKNRKNHSTAEVSFAIQTVMNLVIDMHNLSNVALEKYPFSGTDFEMNTTKGTAGGKAPKVYKTSWKVQWTHRYSHYHGAGSYSPQMWVEEMEVMFGDKKEQFAAGTLRDWTLDIGKYSDHIYALLEKNDGFYHATIHEYDIFNMSCVAKAAYRLGTLLNQYLN
;
A
#
# COMPACT_ATOMS: atom_id res chain seq x y z
N MET A 1 50.59 -4.87 16.76
CA MET A 1 49.17 -4.56 17.12
C MET A 1 48.39 -4.38 15.83
N LYS A 2 47.66 -5.44 15.43
CA LYS A 2 46.86 -5.45 14.20
C LYS A 2 45.51 -4.84 14.52
N LYS A 3 45.18 -3.68 13.95
CA LYS A 3 43.83 -3.10 14.05
C LYS A 3 42.89 -3.91 13.19
N LEU A 4 42.00 -4.67 13.82
CA LEU A 4 40.87 -5.34 13.14
C LEU A 4 39.89 -4.25 12.73
N LEU A 5 39.80 -3.98 11.44
CA LEU A 5 38.76 -3.14 10.84
C LEU A 5 37.51 -4.00 10.75
N ILE A 6 36.55 -3.82 11.66
CA ILE A 6 35.24 -4.43 11.56
C ILE A 6 34.46 -3.60 10.54
N ILE A 7 34.38 -4.11 9.32
CA ILE A 7 33.47 -3.61 8.30
C ILE A 7 32.10 -4.13 8.68
N MET A 8 31.29 -3.28 9.34
CA MET A 8 29.85 -3.52 9.46
C MET A 8 29.26 -3.36 8.04
N VAL A 9 29.08 -4.47 7.35
CA VAL A 9 28.22 -4.52 6.16
C VAL A 9 26.81 -4.35 6.66
N ALA A 10 26.30 -3.13 6.63
CA ALA A 10 24.87 -2.89 6.72
C ALA A 10 24.25 -3.57 5.50
N LEU A 11 23.67 -4.75 5.69
CA LEU A 11 22.73 -5.33 4.75
C LEU A 11 21.53 -4.37 4.69
N ALA A 12 21.60 -3.41 3.78
CA ALA A 12 20.43 -2.70 3.31
C ALA A 12 19.56 -3.77 2.64
N VAL A 13 18.63 -4.35 3.40
CA VAL A 13 17.52 -5.11 2.82
C VAL A 13 16.77 -4.07 2.02
N ALA A 14 16.96 -4.08 0.71
CA ALA A 14 16.15 -3.31 -0.22
C ALA A 14 14.73 -3.87 -0.08
N PHE A 15 13.95 -3.26 0.82
CA PHE A 15 12.52 -3.50 0.89
C PHE A 15 11.98 -3.13 -0.48
N SER A 16 11.37 -4.11 -1.16
CA SER A 16 10.64 -3.83 -2.38
C SER A 16 9.62 -2.74 -2.04
N ALA A 17 9.56 -1.70 -2.86
CA ALA A 17 8.58 -0.64 -2.72
C ALA A 17 7.18 -1.16 -3.10
N GLY A 18 6.65 -2.07 -2.31
CA GLY A 18 5.27 -2.53 -2.30
C GLY A 18 4.57 -1.94 -1.09
N ALA A 19 3.26 -1.72 -1.18
CA ALA A 19 2.48 -1.15 -0.08
C ALA A 19 2.49 -2.07 1.15
N TRP A 20 2.30 -3.36 0.91
CA TRP A 20 2.36 -4.41 1.92
C TRP A 20 3.34 -5.51 1.49
N SER A 21 3.11 -6.75 1.95
CA SER A 21 3.86 -7.88 1.43
C SER A 21 3.43 -8.19 -0.01
N ARG A 22 4.35 -8.77 -0.80
CA ARG A 22 4.09 -9.13 -2.20
C ARG A 22 2.80 -9.95 -2.39
N ASN A 23 2.44 -10.82 -1.44
CA ASN A 23 1.24 -11.63 -1.54
C ASN A 23 -0.03 -10.85 -1.21
N VAL A 24 0.04 -9.88 -0.29
CA VAL A 24 -1.07 -8.95 -0.01
C VAL A 24 -1.33 -8.08 -1.23
N ASP A 25 -0.30 -7.45 -1.80
CA ASP A 25 -0.44 -6.61 -3.00
C ASP A 25 -1.08 -7.38 -4.16
N LYS A 26 -0.63 -8.63 -4.38
CA LYS A 26 -1.24 -9.52 -5.37
C LYS A 26 -2.69 -9.89 -5.03
N GLY A 27 -3.01 -10.12 -3.76
CA GLY A 27 -4.36 -10.36 -3.29
C GLY A 27 -5.29 -9.17 -3.56
N VAL A 28 -4.81 -7.94 -3.31
CA VAL A 28 -5.54 -6.71 -3.64
C VAL A 28 -5.87 -6.64 -5.14
N LEU A 29 -4.89 -6.92 -6.01
CA LEU A 29 -5.11 -6.93 -7.46
C LEU A 29 -6.12 -8.00 -7.90
N LEU A 30 -6.03 -9.20 -7.34
CA LEU A 30 -6.98 -10.29 -7.63
C LEU A 30 -8.39 -9.92 -7.16
N LEU A 31 -8.55 -9.39 -5.95
CA LEU A 31 -9.85 -8.97 -5.45
C LEU A 31 -10.44 -7.82 -6.27
N ALA A 32 -9.63 -6.84 -6.65
CA ALA A 32 -10.06 -5.75 -7.53
C ALA A 32 -10.54 -6.30 -8.88
N SER A 33 -9.82 -7.25 -9.47
CA SER A 33 -10.17 -7.85 -10.78
C SER A 33 -11.50 -8.59 -10.77
N LYS A 34 -11.92 -9.19 -9.64
CA LYS A 34 -13.22 -9.86 -9.49
C LYS A 34 -14.43 -8.91 -9.67
N SER A 35 -14.23 -7.62 -9.48
CA SER A 35 -15.28 -6.61 -9.63
C SER A 35 -15.30 -5.92 -10.99
N LEU A 36 -14.38 -6.27 -11.89
CA LEU A 36 -14.30 -5.65 -13.21
C LEU A 36 -15.47 -6.06 -14.11
N THR A 37 -15.99 -5.07 -14.85
CA THR A 37 -16.89 -5.37 -15.98
C THR A 37 -16.12 -6.11 -17.07
N SER A 38 -16.85 -6.90 -17.89
CA SER A 38 -16.23 -7.60 -19.01
C SER A 38 -15.49 -6.68 -19.99
N LYS A 39 -15.92 -5.42 -20.11
CA LYS A 39 -15.25 -4.43 -20.97
C LYS A 39 -13.96 -3.95 -20.33
N ALA A 40 -13.99 -3.55 -19.05
CA ALA A 40 -12.80 -3.13 -18.31
C ALA A 40 -11.76 -4.27 -18.26
N GLN A 41 -12.21 -5.50 -18.03
CA GLN A 41 -11.33 -6.67 -18.03
C GLN A 41 -10.63 -6.89 -19.36
N ARG A 42 -11.38 -6.85 -20.49
CA ARG A 42 -10.76 -6.95 -21.84
C ARG A 42 -9.76 -5.82 -22.09
N THR A 43 -10.12 -4.58 -21.73
CA THR A 43 -9.22 -3.44 -21.89
C THR A 43 -7.94 -3.63 -21.05
N LEU A 44 -8.08 -4.05 -19.81
CA LEU A 44 -6.96 -4.33 -18.91
C LEU A 44 -6.04 -5.42 -19.51
N THR A 45 -6.62 -6.56 -19.92
CA THR A 45 -5.88 -7.66 -20.55
C THR A 45 -5.12 -7.23 -21.80
N ASN A 46 -5.70 -6.37 -22.63
CA ASN A 46 -5.06 -5.88 -23.85
C ASN A 46 -3.78 -5.06 -23.58
N TYR A 47 -3.72 -4.34 -22.45
CA TYR A 47 -2.57 -3.50 -22.13
C TYR A 47 -1.55 -4.17 -21.21
N ILE A 48 -1.99 -4.97 -20.22
CA ILE A 48 -1.08 -5.55 -19.22
C ILE A 48 -1.03 -7.08 -19.21
N GLY A 49 -1.81 -7.75 -20.06
CA GLY A 49 -1.91 -9.20 -20.12
C GLY A 49 -2.89 -9.78 -19.11
N GLU A 50 -3.00 -11.12 -19.11
CA GLU A 50 -3.97 -11.86 -18.27
C GLU A 50 -3.55 -11.96 -16.81
N ASP A 51 -2.27 -11.86 -16.51
CA ASP A 51 -1.75 -11.95 -15.14
C ASP A 51 -1.82 -10.58 -14.44
N TYR A 52 -2.96 -10.31 -13.86
CA TYR A 52 -3.22 -9.07 -13.11
C TYR A 52 -2.34 -8.88 -11.87
N THR A 53 -1.61 -9.93 -11.45
CA THR A 53 -0.71 -9.83 -10.31
C THR A 53 0.68 -9.28 -10.67
N LYS A 54 1.02 -9.20 -11.94
CA LYS A 54 2.30 -8.64 -12.40
C LYS A 54 2.54 -7.20 -11.94
N PRO A 55 1.55 -6.30 -12.02
CA PRO A 55 1.72 -4.91 -11.59
C PRO A 55 2.12 -4.71 -10.12
N ALA A 56 1.85 -5.67 -9.23
CA ALA A 56 2.14 -5.58 -7.79
C ALA A 56 3.63 -5.40 -7.43
N GLY A 57 4.50 -5.26 -8.27
CA GLY A 57 5.92 -4.94 -8.02
C GLY A 57 6.54 -4.23 -9.22
N HIS A 58 5.70 -3.79 -10.12
CA HIS A 58 6.14 -3.36 -11.43
C HIS A 58 6.98 -2.08 -11.36
N LEU A 59 6.57 -1.07 -10.60
CA LEU A 59 7.36 0.15 -10.43
C LEU A 59 8.70 -0.16 -9.77
N ALA A 60 8.71 -0.98 -8.72
CA ALA A 60 9.95 -1.43 -8.06
C ALA A 60 10.83 -2.25 -9.01
N TRP A 61 10.22 -3.08 -9.87
CA TRP A 61 10.95 -3.86 -10.87
C TRP A 61 11.60 -2.95 -11.92
N HIS A 62 10.89 -1.92 -12.40
CA HIS A 62 11.45 -0.95 -13.33
C HIS A 62 12.68 -0.25 -12.73
N ARG A 63 12.57 0.27 -11.50
CA ARG A 63 13.69 0.93 -10.80
C ARG A 63 14.88 0.00 -10.62
N LYS A 64 14.64 -1.25 -10.20
CA LYS A 64 15.70 -2.25 -10.04
C LYS A 64 16.45 -2.53 -11.34
N ASN A 65 15.82 -2.31 -12.49
CA ASN A 65 16.41 -2.47 -13.82
C ASN A 65 16.85 -1.14 -14.45
N GLY A 66 17.00 -0.09 -13.64
CA GLY A 66 17.47 1.23 -14.07
C GLY A 66 16.48 1.99 -14.96
N ARG A 67 15.18 1.64 -14.91
CA ARG A 67 14.12 2.29 -15.67
C ARG A 67 13.17 3.02 -14.73
N HIS A 68 12.60 4.13 -15.19
CA HIS A 68 11.61 4.88 -14.44
C HIS A 68 12.05 5.20 -13.00
N LEU A 69 13.31 5.66 -12.85
CA LEU A 69 13.90 6.01 -11.55
C LEU A 69 13.12 7.14 -10.87
N GLU A 70 12.48 8.00 -11.65
CA GLU A 70 11.59 9.07 -11.18
C GLU A 70 10.45 8.56 -10.31
N THR A 71 10.06 7.29 -10.45
CA THR A 71 8.95 6.71 -9.67
C THR A 71 9.30 6.44 -8.21
N GLU A 72 10.56 6.62 -7.80
CA GLU A 72 11.00 6.35 -6.42
C GLU A 72 10.29 7.25 -5.40
N GLY A 73 10.04 8.51 -5.75
CA GLY A 73 9.34 9.46 -4.89
C GLY A 73 7.82 9.35 -4.90
N TRP A 74 7.20 8.55 -5.77
CA TRP A 74 5.75 8.59 -6.03
C TRP A 74 4.88 7.88 -5.00
N HIS A 75 5.47 7.16 -4.04
CA HIS A 75 4.74 6.23 -3.17
C HIS A 75 4.07 6.87 -1.95
N THR A 76 4.33 8.14 -1.68
CA THR A 76 3.83 8.83 -0.48
C THR A 76 2.66 9.75 -0.82
N LEU A 77 1.57 9.62 -0.06
CA LEU A 77 0.45 10.54 -0.05
C LEU A 77 0.69 11.62 0.99
N HIS A 78 0.76 12.90 0.59
CA HIS A 78 0.95 14.03 1.49
C HIS A 78 -0.37 14.75 1.78
N LEU A 79 -0.70 14.90 3.05
CA LEU A 79 -1.91 15.58 3.51
C LEU A 79 -1.55 16.73 4.46
N ASP A 80 -2.26 17.85 4.29
CA ASP A 80 -2.12 19.02 5.16
C ASP A 80 -2.72 18.80 6.56
N LYS A 81 -2.68 19.81 7.42
CA LYS A 81 -3.26 19.78 8.77
C LYS A 81 -4.78 19.56 8.80
N ASN A 82 -5.48 19.77 7.70
CA ASN A 82 -6.91 19.55 7.54
C ASN A 82 -7.20 18.22 6.83
N LEU A 83 -6.20 17.36 6.65
CA LEU A 83 -6.27 16.09 5.94
C LEU A 83 -6.63 16.25 4.45
N GLN A 84 -6.38 17.42 3.88
CA GLN A 84 -6.56 17.64 2.45
C GLN A 84 -5.26 17.33 1.71
N PRO A 85 -5.33 16.83 0.47
CA PRO A 85 -4.15 16.60 -0.35
C PRO A 85 -3.29 17.86 -0.44
N SER A 86 -2.03 17.75 -0.10
CA SER A 86 -1.04 18.82 -0.25
C SER A 86 -0.61 18.88 -1.71
N ALA A 87 -1.22 19.76 -2.48
CA ALA A 87 -1.04 19.87 -3.95
C ALA A 87 0.35 20.39 -4.40
N GLN A 88 1.34 20.47 -3.52
CA GLN A 88 2.61 21.14 -3.81
C GLN A 88 3.74 20.21 -4.27
N ASP A 89 3.59 18.88 -4.13
CA ASP A 89 4.64 17.94 -4.54
C ASP A 89 4.23 17.18 -5.81
N GLU A 90 4.96 17.41 -6.90
CA GLU A 90 4.74 16.68 -8.16
C GLU A 90 5.02 15.17 -8.01
N ASN A 91 5.74 14.75 -6.98
CA ASN A 91 6.03 13.36 -6.67
C ASN A 91 4.98 12.70 -5.77
N ASP A 92 3.94 13.45 -5.36
CA ASP A 92 2.86 12.89 -4.53
C ASP A 92 2.11 11.77 -5.24
N ALA A 93 1.75 10.71 -4.50
CA ALA A 93 1.05 9.55 -5.01
C ALA A 93 -0.27 9.93 -5.71
N LEU A 94 -1.06 10.84 -5.13
CA LEU A 94 -2.32 11.29 -5.71
C LEU A 94 -2.11 12.01 -7.04
N VAL A 95 -1.11 12.92 -7.09
CA VAL A 95 -0.76 13.65 -8.32
C VAL A 95 -0.37 12.70 -9.44
N GLN A 96 0.44 11.68 -9.13
CA GLN A 96 0.86 10.71 -10.13
C GLN A 96 -0.27 9.76 -10.56
N ILE A 97 -1.19 9.41 -9.65
CA ILE A 97 -2.40 8.68 -10.02
C ILE A 97 -3.26 9.51 -10.97
N GLU A 98 -3.51 10.79 -10.66
CA GLU A 98 -4.32 11.67 -11.49
C GLU A 98 -3.71 11.86 -12.91
N LYS A 99 -2.38 12.06 -13.00
CA LYS A 99 -1.65 12.12 -14.30
C LYS A 99 -1.79 10.81 -15.09
N ALA A 100 -1.62 9.68 -14.43
CA ALA A 100 -1.75 8.37 -15.07
C ALA A 100 -3.18 8.09 -15.54
N LEU A 101 -4.20 8.47 -14.76
CA LEU A 101 -5.61 8.34 -15.14
C LEU A 101 -5.95 9.20 -16.36
N GLU A 102 -5.35 10.37 -16.52
CA GLU A 102 -5.55 11.20 -17.71
C GLU A 102 -4.99 10.52 -18.98
N ILE A 103 -3.84 9.86 -18.89
CA ILE A 103 -3.30 9.03 -19.99
C ILE A 103 -4.26 7.88 -20.30
N VAL A 104 -4.75 7.16 -19.29
CA VAL A 104 -5.68 6.03 -19.47
C VAL A 104 -7.00 6.49 -20.09
N LYS A 105 -7.52 7.63 -19.69
CA LYS A 105 -8.73 8.25 -20.25
C LYS A 105 -8.57 8.60 -21.72
N ASN A 106 -7.41 9.16 -22.09
CA ASN A 106 -7.07 9.57 -23.44
C ASN A 106 -6.25 8.51 -24.22
N ARG A 107 -6.36 7.23 -23.83
CA ARG A 107 -5.54 6.11 -24.30
C ARG A 107 -5.42 5.97 -25.82
N LYS A 108 -6.39 6.48 -26.59
CA LYS A 108 -6.33 6.47 -28.06
C LYS A 108 -5.25 7.37 -28.63
N ASN A 109 -4.79 8.35 -27.84
CA ASN A 109 -3.79 9.35 -28.24
C ASN A 109 -2.39 9.01 -27.75
N HIS A 110 -2.24 7.88 -27.07
CA HIS A 110 -0.98 7.42 -26.48
C HIS A 110 -0.55 6.07 -27.02
N SER A 111 0.73 5.78 -26.96
CA SER A 111 1.26 4.47 -27.33
C SER A 111 0.79 3.39 -26.34
N THR A 112 0.73 2.14 -26.81
CA THR A 112 0.40 0.99 -25.94
C THR A 112 1.32 0.93 -24.71
N ALA A 113 2.61 1.25 -24.87
CA ALA A 113 3.58 1.22 -23.78
C ALA A 113 3.26 2.29 -22.71
N GLU A 114 2.93 3.52 -23.13
CA GLU A 114 2.54 4.61 -22.20
C GLU A 114 1.26 4.26 -21.44
N VAL A 115 0.24 3.76 -22.14
CA VAL A 115 -1.02 3.35 -21.50
C VAL A 115 -0.80 2.18 -20.54
N SER A 116 -0.02 1.18 -20.94
CA SER A 116 0.34 0.05 -20.07
C SER A 116 1.04 0.53 -18.80
N PHE A 117 2.02 1.41 -18.92
CA PHE A 117 2.73 1.98 -17.78
C PHE A 117 1.81 2.83 -16.89
N ALA A 118 0.92 3.62 -17.48
CA ALA A 118 -0.06 4.41 -16.73
C ALA A 118 -1.02 3.53 -15.93
N ILE A 119 -1.56 2.46 -16.54
CA ILE A 119 -2.41 1.50 -15.82
C ILE A 119 -1.66 0.87 -14.64
N GLN A 120 -0.43 0.43 -14.86
CA GLN A 120 0.41 -0.16 -13.81
C GLN A 120 0.72 0.84 -12.70
N THR A 121 0.94 2.11 -13.04
CA THR A 121 1.13 3.20 -12.09
C THR A 121 -0.11 3.39 -11.22
N VAL A 122 -1.31 3.48 -11.82
CA VAL A 122 -2.56 3.55 -11.07
C VAL A 122 -2.71 2.36 -10.14
N MET A 123 -2.50 1.13 -10.63
CA MET A 123 -2.65 -0.08 -9.83
C MET A 123 -1.69 -0.11 -8.64
N ASN A 124 -0.43 0.27 -8.83
CA ASN A 124 0.56 0.31 -7.74
C ASN A 124 0.25 1.42 -6.75
N LEU A 125 0.06 2.66 -7.22
CA LEU A 125 -0.06 3.81 -6.32
C LEU A 125 -1.40 3.85 -5.58
N VAL A 126 -2.49 3.33 -6.14
CA VAL A 126 -3.73 3.15 -5.38
C VAL A 126 -3.55 2.16 -4.23
N ILE A 127 -2.77 1.10 -4.43
CA ILE A 127 -2.41 0.18 -3.35
C ILE A 127 -1.55 0.91 -2.31
N ASP A 128 -0.52 1.63 -2.76
CA ASP A 128 0.44 2.33 -1.89
C ASP A 128 -0.23 3.39 -1.01
N MET A 129 -1.15 4.20 -1.55
CA MET A 129 -1.84 5.25 -0.80
C MET A 129 -2.76 4.70 0.31
N HIS A 130 -3.17 3.44 0.25
CA HIS A 130 -3.96 2.80 1.30
C HIS A 130 -3.10 2.19 2.41
N ASN A 131 -1.80 2.11 2.22
CA ASN A 131 -0.87 1.72 3.26
C ASN A 131 -0.50 2.93 4.12
N LEU A 132 -0.96 2.95 5.37
CA LEU A 132 -0.77 4.12 6.24
C LEU A 132 0.70 4.47 6.48
N SER A 133 1.64 3.54 6.31
CA SER A 133 3.06 3.85 6.41
C SER A 133 3.60 4.71 5.24
N ASN A 134 2.80 4.84 4.19
CA ASN A 134 3.08 5.70 3.04
C ASN A 134 2.27 7.03 3.08
N VAL A 135 1.64 7.36 4.21
CA VAL A 135 0.88 8.61 4.35
C VAL A 135 1.64 9.58 5.23
N ALA A 136 1.99 10.73 4.68
CA ALA A 136 2.62 11.83 5.38
C ALA A 136 1.55 12.86 5.79
N LEU A 137 1.43 13.12 7.08
CA LEU A 137 0.54 14.13 7.63
C LEU A 137 1.36 15.31 8.14
N GLU A 138 1.06 16.53 7.71
CA GLU A 138 1.74 17.74 8.17
C GLU A 138 1.75 17.87 9.71
N LYS A 139 0.69 17.36 10.35
CA LYS A 139 0.54 17.34 11.82
C LYS A 139 1.60 16.47 12.52
N TYR A 140 2.11 15.43 11.85
CA TYR A 140 3.07 14.47 12.41
C TYR A 140 4.33 14.44 11.54
N PRO A 141 5.37 15.21 11.90
CA PRO A 141 6.59 15.32 11.07
C PRO A 141 7.33 14.00 10.82
N PHE A 142 7.09 12.97 11.65
CA PHE A 142 7.65 11.64 11.49
C PHE A 142 6.87 10.77 10.48
N SER A 143 5.64 11.16 10.14
CA SER A 143 4.78 10.40 9.23
C SER A 143 5.32 10.40 7.80
N GLY A 144 4.94 9.38 7.01
CA GLY A 144 5.46 9.19 5.65
C GLY A 144 6.93 8.76 5.58
N THR A 145 7.64 8.73 6.70
CA THR A 145 9.03 8.25 6.82
C THR A 145 9.07 6.88 7.49
N ASP A 146 10.24 6.23 7.41
CA ASP A 146 10.48 5.00 8.17
C ASP A 146 11.19 5.34 9.47
N PHE A 147 10.45 5.36 10.57
CA PHE A 147 10.95 5.67 11.91
C PHE A 147 10.98 4.41 12.80
N GLU A 148 11.83 4.45 13.83
CA GLU A 148 11.94 3.39 14.82
C GLU A 148 10.81 3.52 15.85
N MET A 149 10.17 2.40 16.19
CA MET A 149 9.11 2.31 17.18
C MET A 149 9.24 1.06 18.03
N ASN A 150 8.58 1.06 19.19
CA ASN A 150 8.51 -0.11 20.05
C ASN A 150 7.36 -1.04 19.63
N THR A 151 7.57 -2.34 19.80
CA THR A 151 6.51 -3.35 19.63
C THR A 151 6.74 -4.54 20.54
N THR A 152 5.71 -5.36 20.73
CA THR A 152 5.81 -6.60 21.52
C THR A 152 5.68 -7.80 20.61
N LYS A 153 6.50 -8.81 20.87
CA LYS A 153 6.37 -10.13 20.27
C LYS A 153 5.66 -11.05 21.26
N GLY A 154 4.54 -11.64 20.85
CA GLY A 154 3.89 -12.67 21.62
C GLY A 154 4.83 -13.83 21.86
N THR A 155 4.87 -14.35 23.07
CA THR A 155 5.67 -15.53 23.42
C THR A 155 4.77 -16.75 23.51
N ALA A 156 5.08 -17.79 22.74
CA ALA A 156 4.49 -19.10 22.96
C ALA A 156 4.81 -19.56 24.39
N GLY A 157 3.84 -20.13 25.12
CA GLY A 157 4.05 -20.72 26.45
C GLY A 157 3.85 -19.77 27.64
N GLY A 158 3.06 -18.69 27.50
CA GLY A 158 2.61 -17.87 28.65
C GLY A 158 3.65 -16.96 29.28
N LYS A 159 4.82 -16.78 28.65
CA LYS A 159 5.81 -15.80 29.11
C LYS A 159 5.37 -14.38 28.78
N ALA A 160 5.74 -13.40 29.59
CA ALA A 160 5.48 -11.99 29.35
C ALA A 160 6.01 -11.56 27.98
N PRO A 161 5.24 -10.77 27.20
CA PRO A 161 5.68 -10.25 25.91
C PRO A 161 6.97 -9.45 26.07
N LYS A 162 7.95 -9.69 25.21
CA LYS A 162 9.18 -8.88 25.18
C LYS A 162 8.98 -7.68 24.28
N VAL A 163 9.34 -6.50 24.74
CA VAL A 163 9.40 -5.29 23.95
C VAL A 163 10.68 -5.30 23.11
N TYR A 164 10.60 -4.97 21.86
CA TYR A 164 11.73 -4.78 20.95
C TYR A 164 11.46 -3.60 19.99
N LYS A 165 12.53 -3.06 19.43
CA LYS A 165 12.44 -1.98 18.45
C LYS A 165 12.32 -2.54 17.05
N THR A 166 11.52 -1.86 16.23
CA THR A 166 11.32 -2.19 14.82
C THR A 166 11.05 -0.91 14.03
N SER A 167 11.21 -0.97 12.71
CA SER A 167 10.79 0.13 11.85
C SER A 167 9.26 0.16 11.68
N TRP A 168 8.70 1.35 11.60
CA TRP A 168 7.28 1.57 11.35
C TRP A 168 6.81 0.88 10.07
N LYS A 169 7.54 1.05 8.96
CA LYS A 169 7.21 0.40 7.69
C LYS A 169 7.22 -1.12 7.82
N VAL A 170 8.24 -1.69 8.46
CA VAL A 170 8.29 -3.14 8.71
C VAL A 170 7.12 -3.60 9.57
N GLN A 171 6.82 -2.89 10.65
CA GLN A 171 5.74 -3.25 11.54
C GLN A 171 4.39 -3.23 10.83
N TRP A 172 4.11 -2.17 10.04
CA TRP A 172 2.83 -2.00 9.38
C TRP A 172 2.66 -2.91 8.17
N THR A 173 3.74 -3.10 7.37
CA THR A 173 3.66 -3.88 6.12
C THR A 173 3.80 -5.38 6.32
N HIS A 174 4.65 -5.82 7.27
CA HIS A 174 4.98 -7.23 7.43
C HIS A 174 4.32 -7.92 8.60
N ARG A 175 3.93 -7.18 9.65
CA ARG A 175 3.34 -7.79 10.82
C ARG A 175 2.07 -8.55 10.50
N TYR A 176 1.26 -8.00 9.65
CA TYR A 176 0.04 -8.63 9.18
C TYR A 176 0.29 -9.99 8.55
N SER A 177 1.30 -10.08 7.68
CA SER A 177 1.72 -11.36 7.11
C SER A 177 2.29 -12.33 8.17
N HIS A 178 2.86 -11.84 9.28
CA HIS A 178 3.35 -12.68 10.38
C HIS A 178 2.26 -13.21 11.31
N TYR A 179 1.20 -12.44 11.52
CA TYR A 179 0.11 -12.83 12.42
C TYR A 179 -0.65 -14.05 11.91
N HIS A 180 -0.81 -14.16 10.61
CA HIS A 180 -1.49 -15.26 9.92
C HIS A 180 -0.56 -16.42 9.49
N GLY A 181 0.63 -16.57 10.09
CA GLY A 181 1.57 -17.63 9.73
C GLY A 181 2.34 -17.36 8.44
N ALA A 182 2.60 -16.17 8.23
CA ALA A 182 3.48 -15.36 7.36
C ALA A 182 4.11 -15.93 6.09
N GLY A 183 4.42 -17.13 5.96
CA GLY A 183 5.05 -17.66 4.74
C GLY A 183 4.09 -18.41 3.83
N SER A 184 2.89 -18.70 4.32
CA SER A 184 1.95 -19.63 3.69
C SER A 184 0.70 -18.97 3.08
N TYR A 185 0.43 -17.69 3.38
CA TYR A 185 -0.75 -17.02 2.84
C TYR A 185 -0.54 -16.70 1.36
N SER A 186 -1.24 -17.46 0.50
CA SER A 186 -1.27 -17.18 -0.93
C SER A 186 -2.09 -15.92 -1.23
N PRO A 187 -1.91 -15.28 -2.38
CA PRO A 187 -2.78 -14.18 -2.81
C PRO A 187 -4.28 -14.54 -2.79
N GLN A 188 -4.62 -15.80 -3.11
CA GLN A 188 -6.00 -16.27 -3.09
C GLN A 188 -6.57 -16.34 -1.67
N MET A 189 -5.79 -16.78 -0.69
CA MET A 189 -6.22 -16.79 0.73
C MET A 189 -6.50 -15.37 1.23
N TRP A 190 -5.72 -14.37 0.80
CA TRP A 190 -6.01 -12.97 1.08
C TRP A 190 -7.35 -12.51 0.51
N VAL A 191 -7.65 -12.92 -0.72
CA VAL A 191 -8.95 -12.61 -1.35
C VAL A 191 -10.09 -13.19 -0.54
N GLU A 192 -10.02 -14.47 -0.18
CA GLU A 192 -11.04 -15.18 0.59
C GLU A 192 -11.26 -14.52 1.96
N GLU A 193 -10.19 -14.16 2.65
CA GLU A 193 -10.30 -13.49 3.94
C GLU A 193 -10.92 -12.10 3.85
N MET A 194 -10.54 -11.31 2.86
CA MET A 194 -11.12 -9.98 2.64
C MET A 194 -12.61 -10.08 2.27
N GLU A 195 -13.02 -11.07 1.48
CA GLU A 195 -14.42 -11.31 1.13
C GLU A 195 -15.23 -11.75 2.36
N VAL A 196 -14.69 -12.60 3.22
CA VAL A 196 -15.35 -13.01 4.47
C VAL A 196 -15.51 -11.84 5.45
N MET A 197 -14.48 -11.01 5.62
CA MET A 197 -14.49 -9.95 6.62
C MET A 197 -15.23 -8.67 6.17
N PHE A 198 -15.17 -8.35 4.88
CA PHE A 198 -15.60 -7.05 4.36
C PHE A 198 -16.43 -7.12 3.08
N GLY A 199 -16.83 -8.31 2.64
CA GLY A 199 -17.61 -8.47 1.43
C GLY A 199 -18.97 -7.76 1.49
N ASP A 200 -19.60 -7.73 2.67
CA ASP A 200 -20.83 -7.01 2.96
C ASP A 200 -20.67 -5.47 2.92
N LYS A 201 -19.43 -4.96 3.07
CA LYS A 201 -19.08 -3.53 3.05
C LYS A 201 -18.51 -3.07 1.70
N LYS A 202 -18.48 -3.95 0.69
CA LYS A 202 -17.87 -3.68 -0.61
C LYS A 202 -18.33 -2.34 -1.21
N GLU A 203 -19.65 -2.11 -1.27
CA GLU A 203 -20.22 -0.89 -1.85
C GLU A 203 -19.86 0.35 -1.01
N GLN A 204 -19.93 0.23 0.31
CA GLN A 204 -19.54 1.31 1.22
C GLN A 204 -18.05 1.67 1.06
N PHE A 205 -17.17 0.66 0.97
CA PHE A 205 -15.74 0.87 0.83
C PHE A 205 -15.36 1.47 -0.53
N ALA A 206 -16.07 1.09 -1.58
CA ALA A 206 -15.86 1.58 -2.93
C ALA A 206 -16.46 2.97 -3.20
N ALA A 207 -17.36 3.44 -2.33
CA ALA A 207 -18.05 4.72 -2.53
C ALA A 207 -17.11 5.93 -2.54
N GLY A 208 -17.51 6.97 -3.26
CA GLY A 208 -16.77 8.24 -3.35
C GLY A 208 -15.79 8.31 -4.52
N THR A 209 -15.04 9.38 -4.53
CA THR A 209 -14.01 9.70 -5.52
C THR A 209 -12.61 9.42 -4.98
N LEU A 210 -11.61 9.46 -5.86
CA LEU A 210 -10.21 9.34 -5.45
C LEU A 210 -9.84 10.34 -4.32
N ARG A 211 -10.36 11.58 -4.39
CA ARG A 211 -10.12 12.61 -3.35
C ARG A 211 -10.89 12.34 -2.06
N ASP A 212 -12.10 11.79 -2.13
CA ASP A 212 -12.83 11.37 -0.92
C ASP A 212 -12.08 10.24 -0.21
N TRP A 213 -11.44 9.36 -0.98
CA TRP A 213 -10.64 8.27 -0.41
C TRP A 213 -9.37 8.77 0.28
N THR A 214 -8.73 9.84 -0.22
CA THR A 214 -7.57 10.42 0.48
C THR A 214 -7.96 11.00 1.83
N LEU A 215 -9.13 11.63 1.94
CA LEU A 215 -9.66 12.13 3.23
C LEU A 215 -9.97 10.98 4.20
N ASP A 216 -10.56 9.89 3.71
CA ASP A 216 -10.84 8.70 4.51
C ASP A 216 -9.54 8.08 5.04
N ILE A 217 -8.53 7.90 4.18
CA ILE A 217 -7.20 7.41 4.55
C ILE A 217 -6.52 8.35 5.55
N GLY A 218 -6.63 9.65 5.33
CA GLY A 218 -6.10 10.68 6.22
C GLY A 218 -6.65 10.55 7.65
N LYS A 219 -7.96 10.31 7.80
CA LYS A 219 -8.58 10.08 9.12
C LYS A 219 -8.06 8.82 9.81
N TYR A 220 -7.86 7.73 9.06
CA TYR A 220 -7.26 6.51 9.59
C TYR A 220 -5.81 6.76 10.01
N SER A 221 -5.04 7.47 9.19
CA SER A 221 -3.65 7.81 9.49
C SER A 221 -3.54 8.73 10.71
N ASP A 222 -4.38 9.75 10.81
CA ASP A 222 -4.41 10.67 11.98
C ASP A 222 -4.67 9.90 13.27
N HIS A 223 -5.64 8.98 13.27
CA HIS A 223 -5.92 8.13 14.43
C HIS A 223 -4.72 7.25 14.82
N ILE A 224 -4.11 6.56 13.87
CA ILE A 224 -2.98 5.68 14.12
C ILE A 224 -1.73 6.45 14.56
N TYR A 225 -1.43 7.58 13.93
CA TYR A 225 -0.27 8.39 14.31
C TYR A 225 -0.45 9.06 15.68
N ALA A 226 -1.67 9.49 16.05
CA ALA A 226 -1.97 9.97 17.39
C ALA A 226 -1.74 8.90 18.47
N LEU A 227 -2.08 7.65 18.17
CA LEU A 227 -1.83 6.52 19.07
C LEU A 227 -0.34 6.20 19.18
N LEU A 228 0.41 6.27 18.07
CA LEU A 228 1.86 6.07 18.08
C LEU A 228 2.59 7.16 18.85
N GLU A 229 2.20 8.42 18.66
CA GLU A 229 2.77 9.56 19.40
C GLU A 229 2.54 9.42 20.91
N LYS A 230 1.33 9.00 21.31
CA LYS A 230 0.98 8.81 22.72
C LYS A 230 1.68 7.63 23.38
N ASN A 231 1.88 6.53 22.66
CA ASN A 231 2.28 5.23 23.21
C ASN A 231 3.68 4.78 22.81
N ASP A 232 4.41 5.55 22.02
CA ASP A 232 5.74 5.24 21.44
C ASP A 232 5.81 3.91 20.67
N GLY A 233 4.68 3.25 20.41
CA GLY A 233 4.68 1.98 19.69
C GLY A 233 3.38 1.19 19.76
N PHE A 234 3.43 -0.05 19.27
CA PHE A 234 2.32 -1.01 19.29
C PHE A 234 2.57 -2.13 20.29
N TYR A 235 1.69 -2.23 21.27
CA TYR A 235 1.75 -3.24 22.33
C TYR A 235 0.66 -4.30 22.19
N HIS A 236 0.89 -5.46 22.80
CA HIS A 236 0.01 -6.62 22.68
C HIS A 236 -1.48 -6.33 22.95
N ALA A 237 -1.78 -5.45 23.91
CA ALA A 237 -3.16 -5.12 24.28
C ALA A 237 -3.93 -4.32 23.18
N THR A 238 -3.23 -3.66 22.27
CA THR A 238 -3.83 -2.80 21.24
C THR A 238 -3.69 -3.38 19.83
N ILE A 239 -3.00 -4.49 19.71
CA ILE A 239 -2.59 -5.06 18.41
C ILE A 239 -3.76 -5.47 17.54
N HIS A 240 -4.82 -6.03 18.11
CA HIS A 240 -5.98 -6.50 17.36
C HIS A 240 -6.76 -5.36 16.70
N GLU A 241 -6.84 -4.20 17.37
CA GLU A 241 -7.46 -3.01 16.80
C GLU A 241 -6.69 -2.56 15.55
N TYR A 242 -5.36 -2.52 15.61
CA TYR A 242 -4.53 -2.13 14.47
C TYR A 242 -4.57 -3.14 13.32
N ASP A 243 -4.68 -4.42 13.63
CA ASP A 243 -4.80 -5.47 12.61
C ASP A 243 -6.10 -5.29 11.83
N ILE A 244 -7.24 -5.03 12.49
CA ILE A 244 -8.52 -4.76 11.83
C ILE A 244 -8.45 -3.49 10.97
N PHE A 245 -7.81 -2.43 11.45
CA PHE A 245 -7.58 -1.21 10.67
C PHE A 245 -6.75 -1.50 9.41
N ASN A 246 -5.65 -2.22 9.55
CA ASN A 246 -4.79 -2.60 8.41
C ASN A 246 -5.57 -3.43 7.39
N MET A 247 -6.32 -4.44 7.83
CA MET A 247 -7.16 -5.27 6.96
C MET A 247 -8.22 -4.46 6.23
N SER A 248 -8.86 -3.50 6.90
CA SER A 248 -9.82 -2.62 6.26
C SER A 248 -9.19 -1.75 5.19
N CYS A 249 -7.94 -1.30 5.38
CA CYS A 249 -7.19 -0.56 4.35
C CYS A 249 -6.88 -1.45 3.14
N VAL A 250 -6.49 -2.71 3.35
CA VAL A 250 -6.27 -3.70 2.27
C VAL A 250 -7.56 -3.92 1.46
N ALA A 251 -8.70 -4.14 2.13
CA ALA A 251 -9.98 -4.34 1.48
C ALA A 251 -10.45 -3.09 0.71
N LYS A 252 -10.29 -1.90 1.32
CA LYS A 252 -10.59 -0.61 0.67
C LYS A 252 -9.75 -0.41 -0.59
N ALA A 253 -8.44 -0.70 -0.52
CA ALA A 253 -7.56 -0.63 -1.68
C ALA A 253 -8.10 -1.46 -2.84
N ALA A 254 -8.53 -2.70 -2.58
CA ALA A 254 -9.03 -3.59 -3.61
C ALA A 254 -10.35 -3.11 -4.22
N TYR A 255 -11.36 -2.79 -3.39
CA TYR A 255 -12.68 -2.38 -3.89
C TYR A 255 -12.64 -1.03 -4.62
N ARG A 256 -11.85 -0.07 -4.12
CA ARG A 256 -11.63 1.25 -4.74
C ARG A 256 -10.88 1.12 -6.06
N LEU A 257 -9.83 0.30 -6.10
CA LEU A 257 -9.10 0.04 -7.35
C LEU A 257 -10.01 -0.57 -8.41
N GLY A 258 -10.82 -1.58 -8.07
CA GLY A 258 -11.77 -2.18 -9.00
C GLY A 258 -12.78 -1.17 -9.55
N THR A 259 -13.29 -0.27 -8.69
CA THR A 259 -14.20 0.81 -9.09
C THR A 259 -13.50 1.79 -10.05
N LEU A 260 -12.29 2.20 -9.73
CA LEU A 260 -11.51 3.13 -10.54
C LEU A 260 -11.18 2.53 -11.92
N LEU A 261 -10.74 1.28 -11.96
CA LEU A 261 -10.48 0.58 -13.22
C LEU A 261 -11.73 0.44 -14.08
N ASN A 262 -12.90 0.15 -13.48
CA ASN A 262 -14.16 0.14 -14.22
C ASN A 262 -14.50 1.51 -14.80
N GLN A 263 -14.30 2.58 -14.04
CA GLN A 263 -14.60 3.94 -14.49
C GLN A 263 -13.76 4.35 -15.71
N TYR A 264 -12.48 3.97 -15.74
CA TYR A 264 -11.55 4.45 -16.76
C TYR A 264 -11.29 3.46 -17.90
N LEU A 265 -11.57 2.18 -17.74
CA LEU A 265 -11.33 1.15 -18.76
C LEU A 265 -12.59 0.71 -19.53
N ASN A 266 -13.77 1.16 -19.09
CA ASN A 266 -15.02 0.93 -19.81
C ASN A 266 -15.14 1.72 -21.11
#